data_e568200aef881b94957d37b1a257b6da
#
_entry.id   e568200aef881b94957d37b1a257b6da
#
_cell.length_a   1.000
_cell.length_b   1.000
_cell.length_c   1.000
_cell.angle_alpha   90.00
_cell.angle_beta   90.00
_cell.angle_gamma   90.00
#
_symmetry.space_group_name_H-M   'P 1'
#
loop_
_entity.id
_entity.type
_entity.pdbx_description
1 polymer ?
#
loop_
_entity_poly.entity_id
_entity_poly.type
_entity_poly.pdbx_seq_one_letter_code
_entity_poly.pdbx_strand_id
1 'polypeptide(L)'
;MSADKQTMQALRVLAKAANADALAPQCIAQDPPAIKAGEALVRVRSAGVNPSDVKAALGLMPQAVFPRTPGRDYAGVVVEGPSNWVGKEIWGSGGDVGITRDGSHAGWLVLPEAALREKPKRLSFEEAGSIGVPFITAYEGFRR
;
A
#
# COMPACT_ATOMS: atom_id res chain seq x y z
N MET A 1 -12.44 18.33 -12.94
CA MET A 1 -13.44 17.24 -12.86
C MET A 1 -13.00 16.33 -11.73
N SER A 2 -13.81 16.19 -10.69
CA SER A 2 -13.52 15.24 -9.60
C SER A 2 -13.48 13.84 -10.19
N ALA A 3 -12.34 13.14 -10.11
CA ALA A 3 -12.30 11.72 -10.43
C ALA A 3 -13.37 11.02 -9.58
N ASP A 4 -14.16 10.17 -10.20
CA ASP A 4 -15.26 9.46 -9.55
C ASP A 4 -14.68 8.61 -8.39
N LYS A 5 -14.82 9.14 -7.19
CA LYS A 5 -14.32 8.52 -5.95
C LYS A 5 -15.32 7.45 -5.51
N GLN A 6 -15.30 6.34 -6.22
CA GLN A 6 -16.16 5.20 -5.90
C GLN A 6 -15.66 4.47 -4.64
N THR A 7 -16.61 3.94 -3.86
CA THR A 7 -16.35 2.93 -2.84
C THR A 7 -15.57 1.76 -3.43
N MET A 8 -14.51 1.34 -2.79
CA MET A 8 -13.67 0.22 -3.22
C MET A 8 -13.49 -0.80 -2.10
N GLN A 9 -13.08 -2.01 -2.47
CA GLN A 9 -12.78 -3.05 -1.50
C GLN A 9 -11.45 -2.79 -0.81
N ALA A 10 -11.38 -3.10 0.48
CA ALA A 10 -10.16 -3.09 1.27
C ALA A 10 -10.07 -4.37 2.10
N LEU A 11 -8.87 -4.94 2.15
CA LEU A 11 -8.57 -6.03 3.07
C LEU A 11 -8.28 -5.44 4.44
N ARG A 12 -9.01 -5.88 5.48
CA ARG A 12 -8.82 -5.40 6.86
C ARG A 12 -8.39 -6.54 7.78
N VAL A 13 -7.33 -6.29 8.52
CA VAL A 13 -6.89 -7.12 9.65
C VAL A 13 -7.25 -6.37 10.92
N LEU A 14 -8.22 -6.88 11.68
CA LEU A 14 -8.82 -6.19 12.82
C LEU A 14 -7.95 -6.26 14.08
N ALA A 15 -7.29 -7.41 14.28
CA ALA A 15 -6.41 -7.66 15.41
C ALA A 15 -5.30 -8.64 14.99
N LYS A 16 -4.21 -8.68 15.76
CA LYS A 16 -3.19 -9.71 15.54
C LYS A 16 -3.77 -11.10 15.79
N ALA A 17 -3.39 -12.06 14.97
CA ALA A 17 -3.76 -13.45 15.14
C ALA A 17 -2.71 -14.22 15.95
N ALA A 18 -3.13 -15.25 16.66
CA ALA A 18 -2.22 -16.10 17.44
C ALA A 18 -1.30 -16.95 16.52
N ASN A 19 -1.81 -17.33 15.37
CA ASN A 19 -1.09 -18.09 14.31
C ASN A 19 -1.75 -17.83 12.96
N ALA A 20 -1.19 -18.39 11.90
CA ALA A 20 -1.69 -18.20 10.54
C ALA A 20 -3.12 -18.74 10.33
N ASP A 21 -3.48 -19.84 10.98
CA ASP A 21 -4.80 -20.46 10.84
C ASP A 21 -5.91 -19.61 11.51
N ALA A 22 -5.54 -18.84 12.52
CA ALA A 22 -6.44 -17.91 13.21
C ALA A 22 -6.52 -16.54 12.52
N LEU A 23 -5.73 -16.29 11.48
CA LEU A 23 -5.75 -15.04 10.72
C LEU A 23 -7.03 -14.95 9.89
N ALA A 24 -7.90 -14.02 10.22
CA ALA A 24 -9.19 -13.81 9.56
C ALA A 24 -9.28 -12.38 8.96
N PRO A 25 -8.61 -12.13 7.83
CA PRO A 25 -8.75 -10.85 7.15
C PRO A 25 -10.15 -10.73 6.57
N GLN A 26 -10.71 -9.52 6.61
CA GLN A 26 -12.04 -9.22 6.09
C GLN A 26 -11.92 -8.35 4.84
N CYS A 27 -12.66 -8.70 3.80
CA CYS A 27 -12.82 -7.82 2.64
C CYS A 27 -14.05 -6.94 2.87
N ILE A 28 -13.85 -5.64 2.98
CA ILE A 28 -14.92 -4.68 3.26
C ILE A 28 -15.00 -3.61 2.17
N ALA A 29 -16.20 -3.08 1.96
CA ALA A 29 -16.38 -1.88 1.16
C ALA A 29 -15.87 -0.67 1.95
N GLN A 30 -15.09 0.17 1.32
CA GLN A 30 -14.47 1.36 1.93
C GLN A 30 -14.58 2.56 1.01
N ASP A 31 -15.06 3.66 1.56
CA ASP A 31 -15.01 4.95 0.88
C ASP A 31 -13.56 5.47 0.79
N PRO A 32 -13.27 6.32 -0.19
CA PRO A 32 -11.95 6.94 -0.29
C PRO A 32 -11.60 7.67 1.00
N PRO A 33 -10.43 7.39 1.60
CA PRO A 33 -10.01 8.11 2.79
C PRO A 33 -9.75 9.59 2.47
N ALA A 34 -10.00 10.46 3.45
CA ALA A 34 -9.63 11.86 3.35
C ALA A 34 -8.11 12.02 3.45
N ILE A 35 -7.55 12.94 2.67
CA ILE A 35 -6.13 13.30 2.73
C ILE A 35 -5.92 14.59 3.51
N LYS A 36 -4.73 14.73 4.08
CA LYS A 36 -4.24 15.94 4.74
C LYS A 36 -3.33 16.74 3.80
N ALA A 37 -3.01 17.97 4.17
CA ALA A 37 -2.00 18.75 3.46
C ALA A 37 -0.66 17.96 3.38
N GLY A 38 -0.07 17.91 2.19
CA GLY A 38 1.16 17.14 1.93
C GLY A 38 0.95 15.64 1.72
N GLU A 39 -0.29 15.18 1.59
CA GLU A 39 -0.63 13.80 1.24
C GLU A 39 -1.28 13.72 -0.15
N ALA A 40 -1.25 12.55 -0.72
CA ALA A 40 -1.90 12.21 -1.97
C ALA A 40 -2.77 10.97 -1.83
N LEU A 41 -3.94 10.98 -2.46
CA LEU A 41 -4.81 9.82 -2.62
C LEU A 41 -4.44 9.11 -3.92
N VAL A 42 -4.16 7.84 -3.82
CA VAL A 42 -3.78 6.97 -4.93
C VAL A 42 -4.86 5.94 -5.18
N ARG A 43 -5.31 5.82 -6.43
CA ARG A 43 -6.09 4.67 -6.88
C ARG A 43 -5.11 3.54 -7.17
N VAL A 44 -5.14 2.51 -6.33
CA VAL A 44 -4.25 1.34 -6.48
C VAL A 44 -4.67 0.52 -7.71
N ARG A 45 -3.71 0.15 -8.52
CA ARG A 45 -3.87 -0.70 -9.72
C ARG A 45 -3.25 -2.07 -9.52
N SER A 46 -2.18 -2.14 -8.75
CA SER A 46 -1.52 -3.38 -8.38
C SER A 46 -0.84 -3.24 -7.02
N ALA A 47 -0.83 -4.33 -6.26
CA ALA A 47 -0.21 -4.42 -4.95
C ALA A 47 0.34 -5.83 -4.73
N GLY A 48 1.62 -5.94 -4.46
CA GLY A 48 2.28 -7.21 -4.15
C GLY A 48 1.89 -7.74 -2.77
N VAL A 49 1.88 -9.05 -2.62
CA VAL A 49 1.73 -9.74 -1.34
C VAL A 49 3.08 -10.32 -0.93
N ASN A 50 3.56 -9.96 0.24
CA ASN A 50 4.87 -10.34 0.75
C ASN A 50 4.76 -11.10 2.07
N PRO A 51 5.73 -11.97 2.40
CA PRO A 51 5.79 -12.61 3.72
C PRO A 51 5.77 -11.61 4.88
N SER A 52 6.28 -10.40 4.67
CA SER A 52 6.24 -9.32 5.68
C SER A 52 4.82 -8.85 6.00
N ASP A 53 3.89 -8.90 5.03
CA ASP A 53 2.48 -8.54 5.26
C ASP A 53 1.82 -9.55 6.20
N VAL A 54 2.11 -10.84 6.03
CA VAL A 54 1.65 -11.92 6.90
C VAL A 54 2.27 -11.79 8.29
N LYS A 55 3.58 -11.59 8.38
CA LYS A 55 4.28 -11.38 9.67
C LYS A 55 3.69 -10.21 10.45
N ALA A 56 3.43 -9.11 9.78
CA ALA A 56 2.80 -7.94 10.40
C ALA A 56 1.36 -8.24 10.86
N ALA A 57 0.58 -8.99 10.10
CA ALA A 57 -0.77 -9.40 10.46
C ALA A 57 -0.80 -10.36 11.68
N LEU A 58 0.25 -11.17 11.83
CA LEU A 58 0.46 -12.03 13.01
C LEU A 58 1.02 -11.28 14.23
N GLY A 59 1.26 -9.97 14.14
CA GLY A 59 1.85 -9.19 15.22
C GLY A 59 3.33 -9.49 15.48
N LEU A 60 4.03 -10.11 14.51
CA LEU A 60 5.46 -10.40 14.60
C LEU A 60 6.34 -9.19 14.25
N MET A 61 5.70 -8.06 13.89
CA MET A 61 6.33 -6.75 13.76
C MET A 61 5.81 -5.86 14.88
N PRO A 62 6.65 -5.51 15.89
CA PRO A 62 6.19 -4.81 17.09
C PRO A 62 5.54 -3.44 16.82
N GLN A 63 5.95 -2.77 15.73
CA GLN A 63 5.42 -1.48 15.34
C GLN A 63 4.09 -1.57 14.57
N ALA A 64 3.64 -2.77 14.20
CA ALA A 64 2.39 -2.93 13.46
C ALA A 64 1.18 -2.55 14.31
N VAL A 65 0.32 -1.67 13.78
CA VAL A 65 -0.92 -1.23 14.42
C VAL A 65 -2.13 -2.02 13.93
N PHE A 66 -3.18 -2.04 14.73
CA PHE A 66 -4.46 -2.68 14.42
C PHE A 66 -5.63 -1.76 14.83
N PRO A 67 -6.78 -1.77 14.13
CA PRO A 67 -7.00 -2.46 12.85
C PRO A 67 -6.25 -1.75 11.71
N ARG A 68 -5.91 -2.48 10.63
CA ARG A 68 -5.30 -1.87 9.43
C ARG A 68 -5.56 -2.66 8.16
N THR A 69 -5.31 -2.01 7.03
CA THR A 69 -5.13 -2.65 5.72
C THR A 69 -3.66 -3.02 5.55
N PRO A 70 -3.29 -4.26 5.26
CA PRO A 70 -1.92 -4.65 4.96
C PRO A 70 -1.49 -4.21 3.55
N GLY A 71 -0.28 -4.58 3.15
CA GLY A 71 0.30 -4.33 1.84
C GLY A 71 1.33 -3.22 1.85
N ARG A 72 2.53 -3.53 1.34
CA ARG A 72 3.69 -2.64 1.36
C ARG A 72 4.15 -2.22 -0.02
N ASP A 73 3.89 -3.05 -1.04
CA ASP A 73 4.21 -2.77 -2.44
C ASP A 73 2.97 -2.24 -3.15
N TYR A 74 3.14 -1.24 -4.00
CA TYR A 74 2.04 -0.62 -4.72
C TYR A 74 2.45 0.00 -6.05
N ALA A 75 1.52 0.03 -6.97
CA ALA A 75 1.52 0.88 -8.14
C ALA A 75 0.10 1.37 -8.42
N GLY A 76 -0.04 2.60 -8.86
CA GLY A 76 -1.35 3.20 -9.08
C GLY A 76 -1.28 4.59 -9.68
N VAL A 77 -2.39 5.30 -9.65
CA VAL A 77 -2.52 6.66 -10.19
C VAL A 77 -2.93 7.62 -9.08
N VAL A 78 -2.25 8.74 -8.97
CA VAL A 78 -2.62 9.83 -8.06
C VAL A 78 -3.92 10.47 -8.55
N VAL A 79 -4.95 10.48 -7.70
CA VAL A 79 -6.26 11.05 -8.05
C VAL A 79 -6.56 12.35 -7.31
N GLU A 80 -5.91 12.57 -6.17
CA GLU A 80 -6.03 13.81 -5.38
C GLU A 80 -4.72 14.08 -4.64
N GLY A 81 -4.36 15.34 -4.45
CA GLY A 81 -3.14 15.75 -3.74
C GLY A 81 -2.47 16.95 -4.41
N PRO A 82 -1.15 17.08 -4.28
CA PRO A 82 -0.40 18.17 -4.92
C PRO A 82 -0.62 18.16 -6.45
N SER A 83 -0.88 19.33 -7.02
CA SER A 83 -1.32 19.46 -8.42
C SER A 83 -0.35 18.91 -9.45
N ASN A 84 0.96 18.95 -9.13
CA ASN A 84 2.02 18.39 -9.96
C ASN A 84 2.04 16.85 -10.00
N TRP A 85 1.30 16.19 -9.10
CA TRP A 85 1.22 14.73 -9.01
C TRP A 85 -0.09 14.14 -9.52
N VAL A 86 -1.19 14.90 -9.51
CA VAL A 86 -2.50 14.41 -9.96
C VAL A 86 -2.43 13.90 -11.41
N GLY A 87 -2.94 12.69 -11.64
CA GLY A 87 -2.91 12.00 -12.94
C GLY A 87 -1.64 11.22 -13.23
N LYS A 88 -0.58 11.35 -12.41
CA LYS A 88 0.65 10.60 -12.62
C LYS A 88 0.54 9.16 -12.15
N GLU A 89 1.17 8.26 -12.90
CA GLU A 89 1.39 6.88 -12.51
C GLU A 89 2.56 6.81 -11.52
N ILE A 90 2.31 6.21 -10.37
CA ILE A 90 3.31 6.08 -9.29
C ILE A 90 3.50 4.63 -8.89
N TRP A 91 4.61 4.36 -8.24
CA TRP A 91 4.93 3.09 -7.62
C TRP A 91 5.77 3.29 -6.38
N GLY A 92 5.87 2.26 -5.56
CA GLY A 92 6.74 2.31 -4.40
C GLY A 92 6.58 1.12 -3.48
N SER A 93 7.30 1.17 -2.38
CA SER A 93 7.34 0.09 -1.39
C SER A 93 7.78 0.59 -0.03
N GLY A 94 7.34 -0.08 1.02
CA GLY A 94 7.93 0.01 2.34
C GLY A 94 7.54 1.24 3.16
N GLY A 95 8.49 1.72 3.94
CA GLY A 95 8.21 2.75 4.94
C GLY A 95 7.21 2.29 5.98
N ASP A 96 6.28 3.15 6.32
CA ASP A 96 5.18 2.93 7.27
C ASP A 96 3.93 2.29 6.64
N VAL A 97 3.89 2.20 5.30
CA VAL A 97 2.76 1.65 4.52
C VAL A 97 2.51 0.19 4.89
N GLY A 98 1.28 -0.12 5.28
CA GLY A 98 0.86 -1.46 5.71
C GLY A 98 1.39 -1.91 7.08
N ILE A 99 2.06 -1.03 7.83
CA ILE A 99 2.61 -1.31 9.15
C ILE A 99 1.98 -0.37 10.19
N THR A 100 2.30 0.92 10.15
CA THR A 100 1.77 1.94 11.07
C THR A 100 0.66 2.78 10.46
N ARG A 101 0.45 2.68 9.15
CA ARG A 101 -0.70 3.21 8.41
C ARG A 101 -1.30 2.14 7.51
N ASP A 102 -2.50 2.40 7.02
CA ASP A 102 -3.15 1.53 6.04
C ASP A 102 -2.29 1.36 4.78
N GLY A 103 -2.24 0.14 4.27
CA GLY A 103 -1.42 -0.28 3.16
C GLY A 103 -2.17 -0.43 1.84
N SER A 104 -1.52 -1.10 0.92
CA SER A 104 -1.91 -1.16 -0.49
C SER A 104 -2.92 -2.26 -0.85
N HIS A 105 -3.27 -3.16 0.07
CA HIS A 105 -4.29 -4.19 -0.20
C HIS A 105 -5.71 -3.60 -0.11
N ALA A 106 -5.94 -2.51 -0.84
CA ALA A 106 -7.19 -1.78 -0.99
C ALA A 106 -7.23 -1.07 -2.34
N GLY A 107 -8.41 -0.63 -2.77
CA GLY A 107 -8.53 0.20 -3.96
C GLY A 107 -7.97 1.62 -3.79
N TRP A 108 -7.82 2.09 -2.54
CA TRP A 108 -7.30 3.40 -2.19
C TRP A 108 -6.09 3.30 -1.25
N LEU A 109 -5.11 4.18 -1.48
CA LEU A 109 -3.92 4.32 -0.64
C LEU A 109 -3.61 5.81 -0.43
N VAL A 110 -3.35 6.21 0.81
CA VAL A 110 -2.87 7.55 1.14
C VAL A 110 -1.37 7.51 1.36
N LEU A 111 -0.65 8.37 0.65
CA LEU A 111 0.80 8.49 0.74
C LEU A 111 1.20 9.93 1.04
N PRO A 112 2.26 10.16 1.84
CA PRO A 112 2.88 11.48 1.91
C PRO A 112 3.51 11.83 0.55
N GLU A 113 3.47 13.10 0.17
CA GLU A 113 4.07 13.57 -1.10
C GLU A 113 5.54 13.13 -1.24
N ALA A 114 6.29 13.17 -0.16
CA ALA A 114 7.69 12.76 -0.13
C ALA A 114 7.92 11.29 -0.52
N ALA A 115 6.91 10.44 -0.44
CA ALA A 115 6.98 9.03 -0.83
C ALA A 115 6.60 8.78 -2.31
N LEU A 116 6.07 9.79 -3.00
CA LEU A 116 5.64 9.63 -4.39
C LEU A 116 6.86 9.49 -5.33
N ARG A 117 6.81 8.48 -6.18
CA ARG A 117 7.81 8.24 -7.25
C ARG A 117 7.09 7.84 -8.52
N GLU A 118 7.44 8.47 -9.64
CA GLU A 118 6.86 8.12 -10.93
C GLU A 118 7.21 6.67 -11.29
N LYS A 119 6.21 5.94 -11.75
CA LYS A 119 6.39 4.58 -12.24
C LYS A 119 7.28 4.59 -13.50
N PRO A 120 8.30 3.72 -13.59
CA PRO A 120 9.06 3.58 -14.82
C PRO A 120 8.14 3.27 -16.01
N LYS A 121 8.27 4.01 -17.10
CA LYS A 121 7.38 3.91 -18.26
C LYS A 121 7.33 2.52 -18.90
N ARG A 122 8.40 1.73 -18.76
CA ARG A 122 8.52 0.39 -19.34
C ARG A 122 7.90 -0.70 -18.48
N LEU A 123 7.56 -0.43 -17.22
CA LEU A 123 6.92 -1.41 -16.36
C LEU A 123 5.41 -1.27 -16.42
N SER A 124 4.72 -2.40 -16.46
CA SER A 124 3.28 -2.44 -16.21
C SER A 124 2.98 -2.08 -14.74
N PHE A 125 1.71 -1.87 -14.39
CA PHE A 125 1.33 -1.67 -12.99
C PHE A 125 1.60 -2.94 -12.17
N GLU A 126 1.35 -4.11 -12.73
CA GLU A 126 1.56 -5.41 -12.10
C GLU A 126 3.04 -5.64 -11.77
N GLU A 127 3.92 -5.37 -12.70
CA GLU A 127 5.36 -5.44 -12.50
C GLU A 127 5.80 -4.43 -11.42
N ALA A 128 5.44 -3.15 -11.59
CA ALA A 128 5.85 -2.10 -10.66
C ALA A 128 5.30 -2.31 -9.24
N GLY A 129 4.06 -2.81 -9.11
CA GLY A 129 3.42 -3.05 -7.81
C GLY A 129 3.90 -4.30 -7.08
N SER A 130 4.78 -5.11 -7.67
CA SER A 130 5.23 -6.39 -7.09
C SER A 130 6.74 -6.50 -6.86
N ILE A 131 7.55 -5.58 -7.38
CA ILE A 131 9.01 -5.69 -7.31
C ILE A 131 9.65 -5.03 -6.07
N GLY A 132 8.91 -4.20 -5.33
CA GLY A 132 9.48 -3.38 -4.26
C GLY A 132 10.19 -4.17 -3.17
N VAL A 133 9.44 -4.84 -2.30
CA VAL A 133 10.02 -5.62 -1.19
C VAL A 133 10.97 -6.73 -1.68
N PRO A 134 10.61 -7.55 -2.70
CA PRO A 134 11.50 -8.62 -3.15
C PRO A 134 12.86 -8.12 -3.64
N PHE A 135 12.87 -7.08 -4.46
CA PHE A 135 14.11 -6.57 -5.04
C PHE A 135 14.95 -5.79 -4.04
N ILE A 136 14.34 -5.01 -3.15
CA ILE A 136 15.06 -4.34 -2.06
C ILE A 136 15.72 -5.39 -1.15
N THR A 137 14.99 -6.44 -0.80
CA THR A 137 15.51 -7.54 0.04
C THR A 137 16.70 -8.25 -0.62
N ALA A 138 16.58 -8.58 -1.91
CA ALA A 138 17.67 -9.19 -2.66
C ALA A 138 18.87 -8.27 -2.73
N TYR A 139 18.68 -7.01 -3.08
CA TYR A 139 19.75 -6.02 -3.18
C TYR A 139 20.51 -5.85 -1.86
N GLU A 140 19.81 -5.70 -0.74
CA GLU A 140 20.41 -5.59 0.59
C GLU A 140 21.16 -6.88 0.98
N GLY A 141 20.65 -8.05 0.57
CA GLY A 141 21.33 -9.34 0.79
C GLY A 141 22.67 -9.44 0.06
N PHE A 142 22.78 -8.86 -1.13
CA PHE A 142 24.04 -8.85 -1.90
C PHE A 142 25.04 -7.78 -1.45
N ARG A 143 24.60 -6.76 -0.72
CA ARG A 143 25.48 -5.70 -0.20
C ARG A 143 26.24 -6.07 1.07
N ARG A 144 25.84 -7.14 1.74
CA ARG A 144 26.43 -7.64 3.00
C ARG A 144 27.41 -8.75 2.71
#